data_dde44c929dbef370277dd0de7c9b9bd2
#
_entry.id   dde44c929dbef370277dd0de7c9b9bd2
#
_cell.length_a   1.000
_cell.length_b   1.000
_cell.length_c   1.000
_cell.angle_alpha   90.00
_cell.angle_beta   90.00
_cell.angle_gamma   90.00
#
_symmetry.space_group_name_H-M   'P 1'
#
loop_
_entity.id
_entity.type
_entity.pdbx_description
1 polymer ?
#
loop_
_entity_poly.entity_id
_entity_poly.type
_entity_poly.pdbx_seq_one_letter_code
_entity_poly.pdbx_strand_id
1 'polypeptide(L)'
;MRRMTPVTGLPTQEMVSLIGIAAATENDARRVVGVEATGINACPCAQGLVAGRAAERLAEAGFEVGDIEQILELVPIATHNQRGRGTLLVGTASDVDAETLVDLVERSMSAPVFELLKRPDELYVVEHAHLQPRFVEDSVRVSLKGLLDEVPGLDDDDFALARQVNLETIHDHDVLAERWGTVGELRREISGGDGAQHRTGEPADRRAT
;
A
#
# COMPACT_ATOMS: atom_id res chain seq x y z
N MET A 1 14.53 1.14 13.49
CA MET A 1 15.20 1.03 12.18
C MET A 1 15.84 2.36 11.79
N ARG A 2 17.05 2.34 11.25
CA ARG A 2 17.73 3.56 10.75
C ARG A 2 17.47 3.73 9.26
N ARG A 3 17.22 4.95 8.83
CA ARG A 3 16.92 5.29 7.43
C ARG A 3 17.57 6.59 7.02
N MET A 4 17.60 6.80 5.72
CA MET A 4 17.96 8.08 5.12
C MET A 4 16.71 8.67 4.47
N THR A 5 16.50 9.97 4.63
CA THR A 5 15.42 10.65 3.93
C THR A 5 15.65 10.67 2.42
N PRO A 6 14.58 10.65 1.59
CA PRO A 6 14.68 10.31 0.17
C PRO A 6 15.46 11.34 -0.68
N VAL A 7 15.43 12.60 -0.32
CA VAL A 7 16.03 13.68 -1.11
C VAL A 7 17.30 14.24 -0.47
N THR A 8 17.22 14.58 0.81
CA THR A 8 18.34 15.24 1.49
C THR A 8 19.32 14.28 2.16
N GLY A 9 18.99 12.98 2.21
CA GLY A 9 19.83 11.97 2.85
C GLY A 9 20.02 12.23 4.35
N LEU A 10 19.05 12.84 5.03
CA LEU A 10 19.13 13.06 6.46
C LEU A 10 18.95 11.71 7.19
N PRO A 11 19.86 11.32 8.08
CA PRO A 11 19.67 10.12 8.88
C PRO A 11 18.51 10.31 9.88
N THR A 12 17.60 9.35 9.89
CA THR A 12 16.42 9.32 10.76
C THR A 12 16.22 7.93 11.35
N GLN A 13 15.34 7.79 12.32
CA GLN A 13 15.02 6.52 12.97
C GLN A 13 13.51 6.38 13.06
N GLU A 14 12.97 5.28 12.51
CA GLU A 14 11.54 4.97 12.59
C GLU A 14 11.29 3.83 13.56
N MET A 15 10.13 3.93 14.22
CA MET A 15 9.61 2.85 15.05
C MET A 15 8.91 1.82 14.16
N VAL A 16 9.33 0.57 14.29
CA VAL A 16 8.68 -0.58 13.68
C VAL A 16 8.42 -1.62 14.77
N SER A 17 7.32 -2.35 14.67
CA SER A 17 7.04 -3.45 15.58
C SER A 17 7.56 -4.76 14.98
N LEU A 18 8.37 -5.51 15.75
CA LEU A 18 8.73 -6.87 15.42
C LEU A 18 7.79 -7.83 16.15
N ILE A 19 7.23 -8.79 15.42
CA ILE A 19 6.24 -9.72 15.92
C ILE A 19 6.85 -11.13 15.89
N GLY A 20 6.83 -11.81 17.02
CA GLY A 20 7.24 -13.21 17.12
C GLY A 20 6.16 -14.01 17.83
N ILE A 21 5.68 -15.08 17.20
CA ILE A 21 4.73 -16.03 17.77
C ILE A 21 5.34 -17.43 17.66
N ALA A 22 5.34 -18.18 18.74
CA ALA A 22 5.76 -19.57 18.74
C ALA A 22 4.69 -20.44 19.38
N ALA A 23 4.42 -21.58 18.77
CA ALA A 23 3.55 -22.63 19.30
C ALA A 23 4.25 -23.98 19.16
N ALA A 24 4.22 -24.79 20.21
CA ALA A 24 4.82 -26.12 20.20
C ALA A 24 3.87 -27.16 20.81
N THR A 25 3.89 -28.34 20.23
CA THR A 25 3.31 -29.58 20.78
C THR A 25 4.44 -30.60 21.04
N GLU A 26 4.11 -31.80 21.52
CA GLU A 26 5.13 -32.85 21.72
C GLU A 26 5.86 -33.23 20.40
N ASN A 27 5.20 -33.06 19.24
CA ASN A 27 5.70 -33.54 17.95
C ASN A 27 5.87 -32.47 16.88
N ASP A 28 5.50 -31.22 17.16
CA ASP A 28 5.58 -30.13 16.18
C ASP A 28 5.85 -28.79 16.88
N ALA A 29 6.66 -27.96 16.26
CA ALA A 29 6.93 -26.60 16.70
C ALA A 29 6.83 -25.66 15.51
N ARG A 30 5.98 -24.65 15.64
CA ARG A 30 5.77 -23.63 14.60
C ARG A 30 6.12 -22.26 15.14
N ARG A 31 6.77 -21.48 14.30
CA ARG A 31 7.05 -20.08 14.56
C ARG A 31 6.43 -19.23 13.49
N VAL A 32 5.94 -18.06 13.86
CA VAL A 32 5.53 -16.99 12.98
C VAL A 32 6.34 -15.76 13.34
N VAL A 33 6.97 -15.17 12.37
CA VAL A 33 7.71 -13.92 12.50
C VAL A 33 7.05 -12.87 11.61
N GLY A 34 7.18 -11.62 11.97
CA GLY A 34 6.63 -10.58 11.15
C GLY A 34 6.89 -9.18 11.68
N VAL A 35 6.31 -8.22 11.02
CA VAL A 35 6.50 -6.81 11.30
C VAL A 35 5.18 -6.05 11.20
N GLU A 36 5.09 -4.93 11.90
CA GLU A 36 4.13 -3.88 11.65
C GLU A 36 4.87 -2.57 11.42
N ALA A 37 4.56 -1.90 10.31
CA ALA A 37 5.11 -0.61 9.95
C ALA A 37 4.02 0.38 9.57
N THR A 38 4.34 1.67 9.69
CA THR A 38 3.43 2.77 9.38
C THR A 38 3.83 3.46 8.09
N GLY A 39 2.84 3.85 7.30
CA GLY A 39 3.01 4.64 6.09
C GLY A 39 1.83 5.58 5.84
N ILE A 40 1.75 6.12 4.65
CA ILE A 40 0.65 6.95 4.18
C ILE A 40 -0.06 6.22 3.05
N ASN A 41 -1.40 6.24 3.07
CA ASN A 41 -2.22 5.91 1.91
C ASN A 41 -3.03 7.14 1.45
N ALA A 42 -2.95 7.45 0.16
CA ALA A 42 -3.78 8.44 -0.52
C ALA A 42 -4.95 7.72 -1.20
N CYS A 43 -6.15 8.29 -1.12
CA CYS A 43 -7.37 7.64 -1.60
C CYS A 43 -7.54 7.77 -3.13
N PRO A 44 -7.51 6.66 -3.90
CA PRO A 44 -7.69 6.72 -5.36
C PRO A 44 -9.08 7.23 -5.76
N CYS A 45 -10.11 6.85 -5.01
CA CYS A 45 -11.49 7.23 -5.30
C CYS A 45 -11.69 8.75 -5.18
N ALA A 46 -11.27 9.34 -4.06
CA ALA A 46 -11.37 10.78 -3.84
C ALA A 46 -10.49 11.56 -4.84
N GLN A 47 -9.31 11.03 -5.19
CA GLN A 47 -8.46 11.62 -6.21
C GLN A 47 -9.18 11.71 -7.55
N GLY A 48 -9.85 10.63 -7.99
CA GLY A 48 -10.62 10.62 -9.23
C GLY A 48 -11.77 11.64 -9.23
N LEU A 49 -12.48 11.80 -8.08
CA LEU A 49 -13.53 12.81 -7.93
C LEU A 49 -12.98 14.23 -8.05
N VAL A 50 -11.84 14.51 -7.41
CA VAL A 50 -11.18 15.85 -7.50
C VAL A 50 -10.67 16.11 -8.90
N ALA A 51 -10.07 15.11 -9.56
CA ALA A 51 -9.62 15.23 -10.96
C ALA A 51 -10.79 15.51 -11.91
N GLY A 52 -11.90 14.79 -11.78
CA GLY A 52 -13.12 15.04 -12.57
C GLY A 52 -13.65 16.46 -12.36
N ARG A 53 -13.72 16.93 -11.11
CA ARG A 53 -14.14 18.30 -10.83
C ARG A 53 -13.16 19.36 -11.36
N ALA A 54 -11.86 19.08 -11.36
CA ALA A 54 -10.86 19.95 -11.96
C ALA A 54 -11.04 20.03 -13.47
N ALA A 55 -11.29 18.91 -14.15
CA ALA A 55 -11.57 18.87 -15.59
C ALA A 55 -12.79 19.73 -15.96
N GLU A 56 -13.90 19.60 -15.21
CA GLU A 56 -15.10 20.42 -15.43
C GLU A 56 -14.78 21.93 -15.34
N ARG A 57 -14.05 22.34 -14.28
CA ARG A 57 -13.68 23.75 -14.09
C ARG A 57 -12.75 24.29 -15.17
N LEU A 58 -11.83 23.48 -15.65
CA LEU A 58 -10.94 23.85 -16.76
C LEU A 58 -11.74 24.02 -18.05
N ALA A 59 -12.68 23.13 -18.34
CA ALA A 59 -13.59 23.26 -19.48
C ALA A 59 -14.47 24.53 -19.40
N GLU A 60 -15.06 24.84 -18.23
CA GLU A 60 -15.79 26.06 -17.96
C GLU A 60 -14.92 27.33 -18.17
N ALA A 61 -13.62 27.23 -17.92
CA ALA A 61 -12.64 28.29 -18.14
C ALA A 61 -12.19 28.42 -19.62
N GLY A 62 -12.63 27.52 -20.50
CA GLY A 62 -12.35 27.56 -21.93
C GLY A 62 -11.12 26.81 -22.39
N PHE A 63 -10.57 25.90 -21.57
CA PHE A 63 -9.50 25.00 -21.99
C PHE A 63 -10.04 23.89 -22.90
N GLU A 64 -9.29 23.56 -23.94
CA GLU A 64 -9.62 22.44 -24.82
C GLU A 64 -9.36 21.09 -24.13
N VAL A 65 -10.06 20.02 -24.57
CA VAL A 65 -9.97 18.69 -23.93
C VAL A 65 -8.53 18.18 -23.86
N GLY A 66 -7.74 18.34 -24.92
CA GLY A 66 -6.34 17.91 -24.94
C GLY A 66 -5.45 18.66 -23.95
N ASP A 67 -5.71 19.96 -23.72
CA ASP A 67 -4.99 20.76 -22.73
C ASP A 67 -5.36 20.31 -21.30
N ILE A 68 -6.63 20.00 -21.07
CA ILE A 68 -7.12 19.50 -19.78
C ILE A 68 -6.46 18.17 -19.43
N GLU A 69 -6.43 17.22 -20.36
CA GLU A 69 -5.76 15.93 -20.17
C GLU A 69 -4.28 16.12 -19.81
N GLN A 70 -3.58 16.95 -20.54
CA GLN A 70 -2.16 17.25 -20.28
C GLN A 70 -1.94 17.94 -18.92
N ILE A 71 -2.81 18.86 -18.51
CA ILE A 71 -2.72 19.53 -17.20
C ILE A 71 -2.90 18.50 -16.08
N LEU A 72 -3.91 17.63 -16.19
CA LEU A 72 -4.19 16.61 -15.15
C LEU A 72 -3.12 15.53 -15.07
N GLU A 73 -2.39 15.27 -16.15
CA GLU A 73 -1.24 14.36 -16.16
C GLU A 73 0.00 14.99 -15.49
N LEU A 74 0.23 16.28 -15.72
CA LEU A 74 1.43 16.97 -15.24
C LEU A 74 1.29 17.46 -13.79
N VAL A 75 0.08 17.77 -13.34
CA VAL A 75 -0.16 18.34 -12.01
C VAL A 75 -0.65 17.27 -11.06
N PRO A 76 0.08 16.93 -10.00
CA PRO A 76 -0.38 15.97 -9.01
C PRO A 76 -1.71 16.39 -8.40
N ILE A 77 -2.74 15.56 -8.56
CA ILE A 77 -4.05 15.81 -7.96
C ILE A 77 -4.05 15.32 -6.53
N ALA A 78 -4.07 16.25 -5.60
CA ALA A 78 -4.16 15.93 -4.19
C ALA A 78 -5.53 15.37 -3.81
N THR A 79 -5.53 14.45 -2.87
CA THR A 79 -6.72 13.85 -2.26
C THR A 79 -6.54 13.80 -0.74
N HIS A 80 -7.56 13.36 -0.02
CA HIS A 80 -7.31 13.02 1.37
C HIS A 80 -6.33 11.85 1.47
N ASN A 81 -5.50 11.91 2.46
CA ASN A 81 -4.58 10.84 2.80
C ASN A 81 -4.66 10.57 4.31
N GLN A 82 -4.25 9.41 4.70
CA GLN A 82 -4.33 8.93 6.06
C GLN A 82 -3.13 8.08 6.41
N ARG A 83 -2.88 7.97 7.70
CA ARG A 83 -1.91 7.04 8.22
C ARG A 83 -2.41 5.62 8.04
N GLY A 84 -1.58 4.78 7.42
CA GLY A 84 -1.81 3.35 7.29
C GLY A 84 -0.90 2.56 8.23
N ARG A 85 -1.39 1.45 8.77
CA ARG A 85 -0.59 0.43 9.44
C ARG A 85 -0.66 -0.86 8.64
N GLY A 86 0.49 -1.28 8.12
CA GLY A 86 0.64 -2.55 7.44
C GLY A 86 1.27 -3.59 8.37
N THR A 87 0.74 -4.80 8.37
CA THR A 87 1.28 -5.95 9.10
C THR A 87 1.56 -7.07 8.11
N LEU A 88 2.74 -7.66 8.19
CA LEU A 88 3.13 -8.82 7.40
C LEU A 88 3.66 -9.91 8.33
N LEU A 89 3.04 -11.09 8.31
CA LEU A 89 3.43 -12.24 9.11
C LEU A 89 3.80 -13.42 8.20
N VAL A 90 4.83 -14.16 8.58
CA VAL A 90 5.31 -15.35 7.87
C VAL A 90 5.53 -16.49 8.87
N GLY A 91 4.87 -17.61 8.66
CA GLY A 91 5.06 -18.84 9.41
C GLY A 91 5.89 -19.80 8.58
N THR A 92 7.20 -19.86 8.86
CA THR A 92 8.17 -20.69 8.12
C THR A 92 9.27 -21.20 9.02
N ALA A 93 9.92 -22.28 8.61
CA ALA A 93 11.14 -22.77 9.24
C ALA A 93 12.40 -22.01 8.75
N SER A 94 12.31 -21.35 7.60
CA SER A 94 13.40 -20.59 7.00
C SER A 94 13.69 -19.30 7.78
N ASP A 95 14.91 -18.80 7.66
CA ASP A 95 15.24 -17.49 8.21
C ASP A 95 14.67 -16.38 7.33
N VAL A 96 13.97 -15.45 7.96
CA VAL A 96 13.36 -14.30 7.31
C VAL A 96 13.94 -13.04 7.91
N ASP A 97 14.48 -12.18 7.06
CA ASP A 97 15.03 -10.90 7.48
C ASP A 97 13.91 -9.89 7.77
N ALA A 98 13.91 -9.34 8.97
CA ALA A 98 12.90 -8.39 9.40
C ALA A 98 12.95 -7.06 8.64
N GLU A 99 14.14 -6.59 8.22
CA GLU A 99 14.27 -5.36 7.46
C GLU A 99 13.62 -5.52 6.08
N THR A 100 13.80 -6.67 5.43
CA THR A 100 13.10 -7.02 4.18
C THR A 100 11.58 -6.96 4.35
N LEU A 101 11.03 -7.54 5.43
CA LEU A 101 9.59 -7.48 5.67
C LEU A 101 9.09 -6.05 5.91
N VAL A 102 9.84 -5.22 6.62
CA VAL A 102 9.50 -3.80 6.82
C VAL A 102 9.46 -3.06 5.48
N ASP A 103 10.47 -3.24 4.64
CA ASP A 103 10.54 -2.60 3.32
C ASP A 103 9.38 -3.03 2.42
N LEU A 104 8.97 -4.29 2.48
CA LEU A 104 7.79 -4.80 1.76
C LEU A 104 6.51 -4.11 2.22
N VAL A 105 6.30 -4.01 3.53
CA VAL A 105 5.12 -3.35 4.10
C VAL A 105 5.07 -1.88 3.70
N GLU A 106 6.17 -1.16 3.81
CA GLU A 106 6.19 0.27 3.52
C GLU A 106 6.02 0.58 2.04
N ARG A 107 6.66 -0.18 1.15
CA ARG A 107 6.48 -0.07 -0.31
C ARG A 107 5.07 -0.47 -0.76
N SER A 108 4.34 -1.22 0.06
CA SER A 108 2.95 -1.57 -0.23
C SER A 108 1.98 -0.42 -0.04
N MET A 109 2.34 0.62 0.69
CA MET A 109 1.56 1.84 0.89
C MET A 109 1.92 2.93 -0.13
N SER A 110 1.17 4.03 -0.15
CA SER A 110 1.39 5.12 -1.10
C SER A 110 2.72 5.84 -0.85
N ALA A 111 3.12 6.02 0.41
CA ALA A 111 4.43 6.57 0.78
C ALA A 111 4.85 6.12 2.17
N PRO A 112 6.15 6.01 2.45
CA PRO A 112 6.66 5.83 3.81
C PRO A 112 6.48 7.11 4.64
N VAL A 113 6.56 6.97 5.96
CA VAL A 113 6.66 8.09 6.90
C VAL A 113 8.07 8.18 7.47
N PHE A 114 8.44 9.37 7.93
CA PHE A 114 9.75 9.63 8.54
C PHE A 114 9.57 10.50 9.78
N GLU A 115 10.31 10.21 10.85
CA GLU A 115 10.26 10.98 12.08
C GLU A 115 10.74 12.42 11.90
N LEU A 116 11.70 12.63 10.98
CA LEU A 116 12.26 13.93 10.68
C LEU A 116 12.45 14.11 9.18
N LEU A 117 11.93 15.21 8.64
CA LEU A 117 12.02 15.58 7.23
C LEU A 117 12.51 17.03 7.10
N LYS A 118 13.26 17.32 6.03
CA LYS A 118 13.47 18.68 5.53
C LYS A 118 12.44 18.98 4.43
N ARG A 119 12.26 20.25 4.08
CA ARG A 119 11.26 20.66 3.06
C ARG A 119 11.31 19.91 1.74
N PRO A 120 12.50 19.61 1.13
CA PRO A 120 12.54 18.80 -0.08
C PRO A 120 12.05 17.37 0.14
N ASP A 121 12.30 16.78 1.32
CA ASP A 121 11.82 15.45 1.67
C ASP A 121 10.30 15.45 1.90
N GLU A 122 9.75 16.51 2.55
CA GLU A 122 8.30 16.68 2.72
C GLU A 122 7.59 16.74 1.36
N LEU A 123 8.11 17.53 0.41
CA LEU A 123 7.59 17.61 -0.95
C LEU A 123 7.58 16.25 -1.61
N TYR A 124 8.70 15.52 -1.55
CA TYR A 124 8.80 14.18 -2.12
C TYR A 124 7.74 13.23 -1.54
N VAL A 125 7.57 13.18 -0.22
CA VAL A 125 6.59 12.30 0.43
C VAL A 125 5.17 12.63 -0.02
N VAL A 126 4.81 13.91 -0.08
CA VAL A 126 3.48 14.36 -0.52
C VAL A 126 3.23 14.02 -1.98
N GLU A 127 4.14 14.36 -2.88
CA GLU A 127 4.01 14.03 -4.31
C GLU A 127 3.94 12.53 -4.52
N HIS A 128 4.86 11.77 -3.92
CA HIS A 128 4.94 10.33 -4.06
C HIS A 128 3.64 9.64 -3.61
N ALA A 129 3.08 10.06 -2.47
CA ALA A 129 1.82 9.52 -1.98
C ALA A 129 0.66 9.72 -2.97
N HIS A 130 0.56 10.90 -3.60
CA HIS A 130 -0.51 11.22 -4.54
C HIS A 130 -0.27 10.69 -5.96
N LEU A 131 0.97 10.39 -6.33
CA LEU A 131 1.29 9.70 -7.58
C LEU A 131 1.08 8.18 -7.49
N GLN A 132 0.99 7.63 -6.29
CA GLN A 132 0.76 6.20 -6.03
C GLN A 132 -0.40 5.97 -5.06
N PRO A 133 -1.61 6.47 -5.37
CA PRO A 133 -2.76 6.27 -4.49
C PRO A 133 -3.09 4.77 -4.38
N ARG A 134 -3.48 4.32 -3.18
CA ARG A 134 -3.75 2.90 -2.91
C ARG A 134 -4.93 2.71 -1.98
N PHE A 135 -5.77 1.75 -2.31
CA PHE A 135 -6.73 1.18 -1.39
C PHE A 135 -6.05 0.25 -0.38
N VAL A 136 -6.74 -0.10 0.70
CA VAL A 136 -6.23 -1.07 1.68
C VAL A 136 -5.97 -2.43 1.05
N GLU A 137 -6.82 -2.84 0.10
CA GLU A 137 -6.70 -4.10 -0.64
C GLU A 137 -5.46 -4.10 -1.56
N ASP A 138 -5.12 -2.97 -2.15
CA ASP A 138 -3.93 -2.85 -3.00
C ASP A 138 -2.67 -3.02 -2.15
N SER A 139 -2.63 -2.39 -0.96
CA SER A 139 -1.52 -2.55 -0.02
C SER A 139 -1.35 -4.02 0.39
N VAL A 140 -2.43 -4.74 0.68
CA VAL A 140 -2.39 -6.17 1.00
C VAL A 140 -1.85 -6.99 -0.18
N ARG A 141 -2.34 -6.75 -1.40
CA ARG A 141 -1.87 -7.48 -2.61
C ARG A 141 -0.41 -7.23 -2.90
N VAL A 142 0.03 -5.97 -2.83
CA VAL A 142 1.43 -5.58 -3.10
C VAL A 142 2.35 -6.16 -2.05
N SER A 143 1.97 -6.14 -0.77
CA SER A 143 2.74 -6.72 0.32
C SER A 143 2.92 -8.24 0.16
N LEU A 144 1.84 -8.97 -0.14
CA LEU A 144 1.90 -10.42 -0.39
C LEU A 144 2.70 -10.74 -1.65
N LYS A 145 2.49 -10.01 -2.75
CA LYS A 145 3.27 -10.22 -3.96
C LYS A 145 4.76 -10.02 -3.71
N GLY A 146 5.14 -8.95 -3.03
CA GLY A 146 6.52 -8.70 -2.65
C GLY A 146 7.10 -9.80 -1.77
N LEU A 147 6.34 -10.31 -0.81
CA LEU A 147 6.75 -11.44 0.02
C LEU A 147 7.09 -12.67 -0.83
N LEU A 148 6.21 -13.03 -1.75
CA LEU A 148 6.36 -14.23 -2.59
C LEU A 148 7.50 -14.09 -3.61
N ASP A 149 7.77 -12.89 -4.08
CA ASP A 149 8.79 -12.60 -5.08
C ASP A 149 10.20 -12.43 -4.47
N GLU A 150 10.30 -11.85 -3.27
CA GLU A 150 11.57 -11.34 -2.73
C GLU A 150 12.08 -12.11 -1.52
N VAL A 151 11.22 -12.89 -0.82
CA VAL A 151 11.67 -13.69 0.33
C VAL A 151 11.98 -15.11 -0.12
N PRO A 152 13.27 -15.52 -0.11
CA PRO A 152 13.68 -16.83 -0.57
C PRO A 152 13.33 -17.92 0.44
N GLY A 153 13.21 -19.15 -0.03
CA GLY A 153 13.09 -20.34 0.80
C GLY A 153 11.72 -20.53 1.45
N LEU A 154 10.68 -19.87 0.93
CA LEU A 154 9.31 -20.14 1.37
C LEU A 154 8.76 -21.37 0.65
N ASP A 155 8.32 -22.36 1.41
CA ASP A 155 7.64 -23.57 0.92
C ASP A 155 6.14 -23.32 0.72
N ASP A 156 5.49 -24.13 -0.12
CA ASP A 156 4.06 -23.97 -0.42
C ASP A 156 3.16 -24.19 0.80
N ASP A 157 3.61 -24.92 1.82
CA ASP A 157 2.90 -25.16 3.08
C ASP A 157 3.17 -24.08 4.15
N ASP A 158 4.10 -23.15 3.90
CA ASP A 158 4.36 -22.03 4.78
C ASP A 158 3.15 -21.10 4.85
N PHE A 159 2.98 -20.42 5.97
CA PHE A 159 1.88 -19.49 6.22
C PHE A 159 2.31 -18.07 5.91
N ALA A 160 1.42 -17.28 5.33
CA ALA A 160 1.57 -15.84 5.20
C ALA A 160 0.27 -15.10 5.51
N LEU A 161 0.40 -13.90 6.10
CA LEU A 161 -0.69 -12.97 6.34
C LEU A 161 -0.22 -11.56 6.07
N ALA A 162 -0.97 -10.82 5.25
CA ALA A 162 -0.85 -9.38 5.15
C ALA A 162 -2.16 -8.71 5.59
N ARG A 163 -2.02 -7.64 6.36
CA ARG A 163 -3.11 -6.81 6.84
C ARG A 163 -2.76 -5.35 6.65
N GLN A 164 -3.73 -4.56 6.20
CA GLN A 164 -3.63 -3.10 6.13
C GLN A 164 -4.80 -2.48 6.86
N VAL A 165 -4.51 -1.52 7.74
CA VAL A 165 -5.51 -0.67 8.41
C VAL A 165 -5.23 0.77 8.04
N ASN A 166 -6.21 1.45 7.48
CA ASN A 166 -6.15 2.89 7.22
C ASN A 166 -6.97 3.63 8.28
N LEU A 167 -6.33 4.59 8.97
CA LEU A 167 -6.99 5.50 9.92
C LEU A 167 -7.61 6.64 9.12
N GLU A 168 -8.87 6.46 8.71
CA GLU A 168 -9.52 7.36 7.76
C GLU A 168 -9.65 8.80 8.28
N THR A 169 -9.52 9.78 7.37
CA THR A 169 -9.53 11.20 7.73
C THR A 169 -10.84 11.90 7.45
N ILE A 170 -11.63 11.41 6.48
CA ILE A 170 -12.93 12.00 6.11
C ILE A 170 -14.12 11.13 6.54
N HIS A 171 -13.87 9.96 7.11
CA HIS A 171 -14.86 9.03 7.64
C HIS A 171 -14.66 8.82 9.15
N ASP A 172 -15.74 8.53 9.87
CA ASP A 172 -15.71 8.25 11.31
C ASP A 172 -15.42 6.76 11.62
N HIS A 173 -14.81 6.06 10.69
CA HIS A 173 -14.41 4.66 10.84
C HIS A 173 -13.09 4.40 10.11
N ASP A 174 -12.34 3.44 10.61
CA ASP A 174 -11.16 2.93 9.94
C ASP A 174 -11.56 1.87 8.90
N VAL A 175 -10.72 1.69 7.89
CA VAL A 175 -10.88 0.64 6.87
C VAL A 175 -9.79 -0.40 7.03
N LEU A 176 -10.17 -1.67 6.94
CA LEU A 176 -9.26 -2.81 7.06
C LEU A 176 -9.42 -3.76 5.89
N ALA A 177 -8.29 -4.20 5.32
CA ALA A 177 -8.20 -5.38 4.48
C ALA A 177 -7.19 -6.37 5.06
N GLU A 178 -7.47 -7.65 4.88
CA GLU A 178 -6.60 -8.73 5.31
C GLU A 178 -6.70 -9.91 4.33
N ARG A 179 -5.56 -10.52 4.04
CA ARG A 179 -5.50 -11.80 3.32
C ARG A 179 -4.44 -12.69 3.96
N TRP A 180 -4.81 -13.91 4.21
CA TRP A 180 -3.91 -14.94 4.73
C TRP A 180 -4.17 -16.29 4.05
N GLY A 181 -3.19 -17.16 4.09
CA GLY A 181 -3.26 -18.52 3.54
C GLY A 181 -1.90 -19.19 3.52
N THR A 182 -1.83 -20.34 2.86
CA THR A 182 -0.54 -20.94 2.56
C THR A 182 0.12 -20.22 1.38
N VAL A 183 1.45 -20.24 1.36
CA VAL A 183 2.24 -19.64 0.27
C VAL A 183 1.84 -20.19 -1.09
N GLY A 184 1.58 -21.51 -1.16
CA GLY A 184 1.13 -22.16 -2.40
C GLY A 184 -0.26 -21.70 -2.85
N GLU A 185 -1.19 -21.44 -1.92
CA GLU A 185 -2.50 -20.85 -2.25
C GLU A 185 -2.34 -19.44 -2.80
N LEU A 186 -1.58 -18.60 -2.11
CA LEU A 186 -1.35 -17.21 -2.49
C LEU A 186 -0.64 -17.09 -3.84
N ARG A 187 0.36 -17.95 -4.13
CA ARG A 187 1.02 -18.02 -5.44
C ARG A 187 0.02 -18.30 -6.57
N ARG A 188 -0.89 -19.27 -6.37
CA ARG A 188 -1.92 -19.59 -7.36
C ARG A 188 -2.90 -18.45 -7.60
N GLU A 189 -3.32 -17.77 -6.54
CA GLU A 189 -4.23 -16.61 -6.65
C GLU A 189 -3.59 -15.46 -7.43
N ILE A 190 -2.36 -15.09 -7.09
CA ILE A 190 -1.63 -14.00 -7.76
C ILE A 190 -1.38 -14.35 -9.22
N SER A 191 -0.93 -15.59 -9.51
CA SER A 191 -0.69 -16.04 -10.89
C SER A 191 -1.98 -16.15 -11.73
N GLY A 192 -3.10 -16.52 -11.11
CA GLY A 192 -4.41 -16.58 -11.76
C GLY A 192 -5.09 -15.22 -11.93
N GLY A 193 -4.73 -14.24 -11.12
CA GLY A 193 -5.29 -12.88 -11.13
C GLY A 193 -4.71 -11.96 -12.20
N ASP A 194 -3.54 -12.24 -12.74
CA ASP A 194 -2.92 -11.45 -13.83
C ASP A 194 -3.74 -11.50 -15.14
N GLY A 195 -4.77 -12.35 -15.24
CA GLY A 195 -5.72 -12.40 -16.37
C GLY A 195 -6.96 -11.50 -16.21
N ALA A 196 -7.22 -10.94 -15.02
CA ALA A 196 -8.35 -10.07 -14.76
C ALA A 196 -7.90 -8.61 -14.72
N GLN A 197 -7.62 -8.03 -15.88
CA GLN A 197 -7.45 -6.58 -16.02
C GLN A 197 -8.69 -5.87 -15.47
N HIS A 198 -8.47 -4.89 -14.59
CA HIS A 198 -9.45 -3.92 -14.16
C HIS A 198 -10.26 -3.43 -15.38
N ARG A 199 -11.47 -3.92 -15.55
CA ARG A 199 -12.46 -3.21 -16.32
C ARG A 199 -12.85 -2.02 -15.45
N THR A 200 -12.30 -0.85 -15.75
CA THR A 200 -12.84 0.43 -15.29
C THR A 200 -14.33 0.42 -15.61
N GLY A 201 -15.15 0.42 -14.55
CA GLY A 201 -16.59 0.43 -14.70
C GLY A 201 -17.03 1.68 -15.45
N GLU A 202 -17.65 1.49 -16.61
CA GLU A 202 -18.48 2.51 -17.21
C GLU A 202 -19.53 2.97 -16.20
N PRO A 203 -19.78 4.28 -16.08
CA PRO A 203 -20.84 4.76 -15.21
C PRO A 203 -22.18 4.24 -15.74
N ALA A 204 -22.89 3.49 -14.88
CA ALA A 204 -24.24 3.05 -15.19
C ALA A 204 -25.13 4.26 -15.47
N ASP A 205 -25.67 4.32 -16.70
CA ASP A 205 -26.69 5.26 -17.15
C ASP A 205 -27.92 5.15 -16.21
N ARG A 206 -28.07 6.10 -15.30
CA ARG A 206 -29.30 6.26 -14.53
C ARG A 206 -30.20 7.26 -15.26
N ARG A 207 -30.84 6.82 -16.33
CA ARG A 207 -32.07 7.44 -16.81
C ARG A 207 -33.27 6.70 -16.22
N ALA A 208 -34.21 7.47 -15.73
CA ALA A 208 -35.58 7.19 -15.28
C ALA A 208 -35.71 7.07 -13.74
N THR A 209 -36.39 7.96 -13.13
CA THR A 209 -37.67 8.67 -13.16
C THR A 209 -37.65 9.80 -12.14
#